data_a2374fa4c9ff2933183f06ccf452f342
#
_entry.id   a2374fa4c9ff2933183f06ccf452f342
#
_cell.length_a   1.000
_cell.length_b   1.000
_cell.length_c   1.000
_cell.angle_alpha   90.00
_cell.angle_beta   90.00
_cell.angle_gamma   90.00
#
_symmetry.space_group_name_H-M   'P 1'
#
loop_
_entity.id
_entity.type
_entity.pdbx_description
1 polymer ?
#
loop_
_entity_poly.entity_id
_entity_poly.type
_entity_poly.pdbx_seq_one_letter_code
_entity_poly.pdbx_strand_id
1 'polypeptide(L)'
;MLQDSDLLILLKRRFRIFRELLQLSQRQFAESDPTGWNWLLDRKQEFIDELQQMDGLQAAWEESHDRERNPEEAELLERAEALLERVRDSEEEFEKRILHEKNLVSHEMEQLGKQMNYSSPVRNYVKGRSKRVT
;
A
#
# COMPACT_ATOMS: atom_id res chain seq x y z
N MET A 1 26.01 -1.66 8.81
CA MET A 1 26.48 -1.05 7.57
C MET A 1 25.85 -1.76 6.36
N LEU A 2 25.25 -1.01 5.46
CA LEU A 2 24.57 -1.60 4.30
C LEU A 2 25.60 -2.05 3.26
N GLN A 3 25.44 -3.28 2.78
CA GLN A 3 26.28 -3.89 1.76
C GLN A 3 25.71 -3.64 0.37
N ASP A 4 26.51 -3.81 -0.66
CA ASP A 4 26.10 -3.64 -2.05
C ASP A 4 24.90 -4.53 -2.43
N SER A 5 24.88 -5.77 -1.94
CA SER A 5 23.80 -6.72 -2.18
C SER A 5 22.51 -6.43 -1.44
N ASP A 6 22.52 -5.52 -0.47
CA ASP A 6 21.34 -5.22 0.35
C ASP A 6 20.22 -4.55 -0.45
N LEU A 7 20.57 -3.77 -1.50
CA LEU A 7 19.58 -3.17 -2.37
C LEU A 7 18.70 -4.23 -3.04
N LEU A 8 19.30 -5.29 -3.59
CA LEU A 8 18.55 -6.35 -4.24
C LEU A 8 17.61 -7.06 -3.26
N ILE A 9 18.07 -7.31 -2.03
CA ILE A 9 17.26 -7.92 -0.98
C ILE A 9 16.06 -7.01 -0.64
N LEU A 10 16.30 -5.72 -0.49
CA LEU A 10 15.25 -4.74 -0.22
C LEU A 10 14.21 -4.69 -1.34
N LEU A 11 14.66 -4.68 -2.60
CA LEU A 11 13.75 -4.63 -3.75
C LEU A 11 12.92 -5.90 -3.89
N LYS A 12 13.51 -7.08 -3.65
CA LYS A 12 12.77 -8.35 -3.64
C LYS A 12 11.72 -8.38 -2.53
N ARG A 13 12.07 -7.89 -1.34
CA ARG A 13 11.13 -7.82 -0.21
C ARG A 13 9.98 -6.84 -0.51
N ARG A 14 10.29 -5.68 -1.07
CA ARG A 14 9.30 -4.68 -1.48
C ARG A 14 8.32 -5.27 -2.50
N PHE A 15 8.81 -5.97 -3.50
CA PHE A 15 7.97 -6.62 -4.50
C PHE A 15 7.02 -7.64 -3.86
N ARG A 16 7.52 -8.45 -2.93
CA ARG A 16 6.70 -9.42 -2.20
C ARG A 16 5.60 -8.73 -1.39
N ILE A 17 5.93 -7.66 -0.69
CA ILE A 17 4.96 -6.91 0.11
C ILE A 17 3.86 -6.32 -0.79
N PHE A 18 4.22 -5.76 -1.94
CA PHE A 18 3.22 -5.22 -2.86
C PHE A 18 2.28 -6.32 -3.39
N ARG A 19 2.80 -7.52 -3.65
CA ARG A 19 1.96 -8.67 -4.02
C ARG A 19 0.98 -9.04 -2.92
N GLU A 20 1.45 -9.10 -1.69
CA GLU A 20 0.59 -9.38 -0.53
C GLU A 20 -0.48 -8.30 -0.34
N LEU A 21 -0.12 -7.03 -0.48
CA LEU A 21 -1.06 -5.92 -0.42
C LEU A 21 -2.14 -6.03 -1.49
N LEU A 22 -1.76 -6.40 -2.72
CA LEU A 22 -2.73 -6.59 -3.80
C LEU A 22 -3.71 -7.72 -3.47
N GLN A 23 -3.21 -8.84 -2.95
CA GLN A 23 -4.05 -9.96 -2.54
C GLN A 23 -5.02 -9.57 -1.41
N LEU A 24 -4.54 -8.83 -0.42
CA LEU A 24 -5.39 -8.34 0.66
C LEU A 24 -6.45 -7.35 0.15
N SER A 25 -6.09 -6.48 -0.77
CA SER A 25 -7.02 -5.54 -1.38
C SER A 25 -8.12 -6.26 -2.16
N GLN A 26 -7.75 -7.32 -2.89
CA GLN A 26 -8.71 -8.14 -3.62
C GLN A 26 -9.65 -8.90 -2.68
N ARG A 27 -9.11 -9.44 -1.59
CA ARG A 27 -9.92 -10.11 -0.56
C ARG A 27 -10.91 -9.16 0.10
N GLN A 28 -10.54 -7.91 0.24
CA GLN A 28 -11.39 -6.89 0.87
C GLN A 28 -12.70 -6.69 0.09
N PHE A 29 -12.69 -6.84 -1.23
CA PHE A 29 -13.91 -6.77 -2.03
C PHE A 29 -14.93 -7.87 -1.68
N ALA A 30 -14.44 -9.04 -1.31
CA ALA A 30 -15.28 -10.20 -0.99
C ALA A 30 -15.67 -10.26 0.48
N GLU A 31 -15.06 -9.45 1.34
CA GLU A 31 -15.28 -9.50 2.78
C GLU A 31 -16.48 -8.67 3.18
N SER A 32 -17.45 -9.30 3.81
CA SER A 32 -18.66 -8.64 4.32
C SER A 32 -18.73 -8.56 5.84
N ASP A 33 -17.85 -9.32 6.54
CA ASP A 33 -17.82 -9.35 8.00
C ASP A 33 -16.93 -8.23 8.54
N PRO A 34 -17.42 -7.35 9.45
CA PRO A 34 -16.62 -6.30 10.06
C PRO A 34 -15.35 -6.81 10.75
N THR A 35 -15.40 -7.98 11.39
CA THR A 35 -14.22 -8.59 12.03
C THR A 35 -13.15 -8.95 11.00
N GLY A 36 -13.54 -9.57 9.89
CA GLY A 36 -12.62 -9.88 8.78
C GLY A 36 -12.05 -8.61 8.14
N TRP A 37 -12.87 -7.57 8.04
CA TRP A 37 -12.44 -6.27 7.51
C TRP A 37 -11.36 -5.62 8.36
N ASN A 38 -11.56 -5.60 9.67
CA ASN A 38 -10.59 -5.05 10.62
C ASN A 38 -9.27 -5.83 10.55
N TRP A 39 -9.33 -7.16 10.45
CA TRP A 39 -8.14 -7.99 10.28
C TRP A 39 -7.37 -7.62 9.02
N LEU A 40 -8.08 -7.43 7.89
CA LEU A 40 -7.45 -7.03 6.62
C LEU A 40 -6.79 -5.65 6.71
N LEU A 41 -7.45 -4.70 7.34
CA LEU A 41 -6.90 -3.36 7.54
C LEU A 41 -5.65 -3.39 8.43
N ASP A 42 -5.69 -4.15 9.52
CA ASP A 42 -4.55 -4.28 10.42
C ASP A 42 -3.37 -4.95 9.73
N ARG A 43 -3.63 -5.97 8.92
CA ARG A 43 -2.58 -6.65 8.16
C ARG A 43 -1.96 -5.74 7.10
N LYS A 44 -2.77 -4.94 6.41
CA LYS A 44 -2.27 -3.92 5.49
C LYS A 44 -1.40 -2.91 6.19
N GLN A 45 -1.79 -2.47 7.38
CA GLN A 45 -1.02 -1.49 8.14
C GLN A 45 0.34 -2.06 8.55
N GLU A 46 0.41 -3.33 8.94
CA GLU A 46 1.69 -4.00 9.25
C GLU A 46 2.64 -3.97 8.04
N PHE A 47 2.14 -4.26 6.85
CA PHE A 47 2.94 -4.19 5.63
C PHE A 47 3.39 -2.77 5.30
N ILE A 48 2.52 -1.78 5.50
CA ILE A 48 2.88 -0.39 5.27
C ILE A 48 3.96 0.08 6.23
N ASP A 49 3.88 -0.30 7.49
CA ASP A 49 4.91 0.02 8.48
C ASP A 49 6.27 -0.58 8.07
N GLU A 50 6.27 -1.81 7.58
CA GLU A 50 7.48 -2.46 7.06
C GLU A 50 8.02 -1.72 5.83
N LEU A 51 7.14 -1.32 4.90
CA LEU A 51 7.54 -0.55 3.72
C LEU A 51 8.18 0.79 4.09
N GLN A 52 7.67 1.47 5.09
CA GLN A 52 8.25 2.73 5.56
C GLN A 52 9.66 2.53 6.10
N GLN A 53 9.89 1.45 6.84
CA GLN A 53 11.24 1.10 7.30
C GLN A 53 12.15 0.79 6.11
N MET A 54 11.66 0.07 5.12
CA MET A 54 12.42 -0.26 3.91
C MET A 54 12.75 0.97 3.09
N ASP A 55 11.84 1.94 3.01
CA ASP A 55 12.10 3.21 2.31
C ASP A 55 13.28 3.94 2.95
N GLY A 56 13.36 3.95 4.27
CA GLY A 56 14.49 4.53 5.00
C GLY A 56 15.80 3.79 4.72
N LEU A 57 15.78 2.47 4.73
CA LEU A 57 16.95 1.65 4.43
C LEU A 57 17.43 1.83 2.99
N GLN A 58 16.50 1.89 2.05
CA GLN A 58 16.84 2.11 0.64
C GLN A 58 17.46 3.48 0.43
N ALA A 59 16.92 4.52 1.06
CA ALA A 59 17.49 5.86 0.98
C ALA A 59 18.92 5.89 1.56
N ALA A 60 19.12 5.22 2.69
CA ALA A 60 20.45 5.11 3.30
C ALA A 60 21.43 4.36 2.40
N TRP A 61 20.97 3.30 1.74
CA TRP A 61 21.80 2.56 0.78
C TRP A 61 22.19 3.46 -0.41
N GLU A 62 21.25 4.18 -0.99
CA GLU A 62 21.48 5.06 -2.13
C GLU A 62 22.45 6.19 -1.78
N GLU A 63 22.38 6.71 -0.56
CA GLU A 63 23.27 7.74 -0.07
C GLU A 63 24.71 7.22 0.13
N SER A 64 24.86 5.97 0.55
CA SER A 64 26.15 5.36 0.86
C SER A 64 26.81 4.65 -0.33
N HIS A 65 26.11 4.41 -1.41
CA HIS A 65 26.60 3.69 -2.59
C HIS A 65 26.49 4.59 -3.83
N ASP A 66 27.65 4.94 -4.36
CA ASP A 66 27.75 5.82 -5.53
C ASP A 66 27.82 4.98 -6.82
N ARG A 67 26.79 4.16 -7.04
CA ARG A 67 26.64 3.40 -8.27
C ARG A 67 25.20 3.39 -8.77
N GLU A 68 25.04 3.26 -10.05
CA GLU A 68 23.74 3.08 -10.65
C GLU A 68 23.18 1.68 -10.38
N ARG A 69 21.87 1.55 -10.48
CA ARG A 69 21.23 0.25 -10.37
C ARG A 69 21.62 -0.65 -11.53
N ASN A 70 21.90 -1.93 -11.24
CA ASN A 70 22.13 -2.90 -12.30
C ASN A 70 20.79 -3.27 -12.97
N PRO A 71 20.80 -3.97 -14.14
CA PRO A 71 19.57 -4.31 -14.86
C PRO A 71 18.57 -5.11 -14.03
N GLU A 72 19.02 -6.03 -13.16
CA GLU A 72 18.14 -6.82 -12.30
C GLU A 72 17.44 -5.93 -11.27
N GLU A 73 18.16 -5.03 -10.65
CA GLU A 73 17.62 -4.08 -9.69
C GLU A 73 16.61 -3.12 -10.33
N ALA A 74 16.96 -2.60 -11.50
CA ALA A 74 16.08 -1.71 -12.26
C ALA A 74 14.78 -2.40 -12.68
N GLU A 75 14.86 -3.64 -13.13
CA GLU A 75 13.70 -4.43 -13.52
C GLU A 75 12.79 -4.72 -12.32
N LEU A 76 13.36 -5.11 -11.18
CA LEU A 76 12.58 -5.34 -9.97
C LEU A 76 11.86 -4.08 -9.50
N LEU A 77 12.54 -2.93 -9.54
CA LEU A 77 11.94 -1.66 -9.18
C LEU A 77 10.77 -1.32 -10.10
N GLU A 78 10.94 -1.47 -11.40
CA GLU A 78 9.89 -1.21 -12.39
C GLU A 78 8.68 -2.13 -12.17
N ARG A 79 8.92 -3.42 -11.96
CA ARG A 79 7.85 -4.39 -11.69
C ARG A 79 7.14 -4.10 -10.37
N ALA A 80 7.87 -3.69 -9.34
CA ALA A 80 7.29 -3.31 -8.05
C ALA A 80 6.41 -2.06 -8.18
N GLU A 81 6.85 -1.06 -8.93
CA GLU A 81 6.05 0.15 -9.15
C GLU A 81 4.77 -0.13 -9.95
N ALA A 82 4.84 -1.01 -10.96
CA ALA A 82 3.66 -1.46 -11.70
C ALA A 82 2.68 -2.18 -10.78
N LEU A 83 3.17 -2.99 -9.87
CA LEU A 83 2.35 -3.71 -8.90
C LEU A 83 1.71 -2.74 -7.89
N LEU A 84 2.45 -1.74 -7.44
CA LEU A 84 1.91 -0.70 -6.55
C LEU A 84 0.78 0.09 -7.22
N GLU A 85 0.86 0.36 -8.52
CA GLU A 85 -0.22 0.99 -9.26
C GLU A 85 -1.48 0.12 -9.27
N ARG A 86 -1.32 -1.19 -9.43
CA ARG A 86 -2.46 -2.12 -9.36
C ARG A 86 -3.09 -2.13 -7.96
N VAL A 87 -2.27 -2.08 -6.92
CA VAL A 87 -2.76 -1.97 -5.54
C VAL A 87 -3.55 -0.67 -5.37
N ARG A 88 -3.00 0.45 -5.84
CA ARG A 88 -3.67 1.74 -5.79
C ARG A 88 -5.01 1.73 -6.50
N ASP A 89 -5.07 1.17 -7.71
CA ASP A 89 -6.30 1.09 -8.49
C ASP A 89 -7.36 0.25 -7.76
N SER A 90 -6.95 -0.88 -7.17
CA SER A 90 -7.84 -1.72 -6.38
C SER A 90 -8.39 -0.99 -5.15
N GLU A 91 -7.54 -0.24 -4.46
CA GLU A 91 -7.96 0.56 -3.29
C GLU A 91 -8.90 1.70 -3.69
N GLU A 92 -8.65 2.36 -4.81
CA GLU A 92 -9.52 3.42 -5.30
C GLU A 92 -10.91 2.88 -5.67
N GLU A 93 -10.97 1.75 -6.34
CA GLU A 93 -12.25 1.10 -6.65
C GLU A 93 -13.01 0.71 -5.39
N PHE A 94 -12.31 0.18 -4.41
CA PHE A 94 -12.89 -0.18 -3.13
C PHE A 94 -13.44 1.04 -2.39
N GLU A 95 -12.69 2.15 -2.38
CA GLU A 95 -13.16 3.41 -1.79
C GLU A 95 -14.40 3.95 -2.49
N LYS A 96 -14.45 3.88 -3.82
CA LYS A 96 -15.63 4.27 -4.58
C LYS A 96 -16.85 3.44 -4.23
N ARG A 97 -16.66 2.14 -4.05
CA ARG A 97 -17.73 1.23 -3.62
C ARG A 97 -18.24 1.58 -2.22
N ILE A 98 -17.32 1.81 -1.28
CA ILE A 98 -17.68 2.23 0.08
C ILE A 98 -18.43 3.55 0.07
N LEU A 99 -17.94 4.52 -0.70
CA LEU A 99 -18.59 5.83 -0.81
C LEU A 99 -20.00 5.70 -1.41
N HIS A 100 -20.16 4.84 -2.41
CA HIS A 100 -21.47 4.55 -3.00
C HIS A 100 -22.42 3.94 -1.96
N GLU A 101 -21.98 2.93 -1.23
CA GLU A 101 -22.76 2.31 -0.16
C GLU A 101 -23.07 3.29 0.97
N LYS A 102 -22.09 4.14 1.33
CA LYS A 102 -22.30 5.20 2.31
C LYS A 102 -23.37 6.17 1.87
N ASN A 103 -23.39 6.56 0.60
CA ASN A 103 -24.39 7.47 0.05
C ASN A 103 -25.78 6.83 0.02
N LEU A 104 -25.89 5.53 -0.26
CA LEU A 104 -27.15 4.79 -0.23
C LEU A 104 -27.71 4.69 1.19
N VAL A 105 -26.83 4.46 2.17
CA VAL A 105 -27.21 4.26 3.56
C VAL A 105 -27.35 5.58 4.32
N SER A 106 -26.63 6.64 3.90
CA SER A 106 -26.65 7.93 4.60
C SER A 106 -28.03 8.54 4.68
N HIS A 107 -28.89 8.27 3.68
CA HIS A 107 -30.27 8.73 3.69
C HIS A 107 -31.07 8.12 4.87
N GLU A 108 -30.79 6.86 5.18
CA GLU A 108 -31.39 6.18 6.34
C GLU A 108 -30.67 6.54 7.65
N MET A 109 -29.35 6.72 7.59
CA MET A 109 -28.51 7.01 8.77
C MET A 109 -28.56 8.46 9.21
N GLU A 110 -28.84 9.43 8.33
CA GLU A 110 -29.08 10.82 8.72
C GLU A 110 -30.23 10.91 9.73
N GLN A 111 -31.23 10.04 9.59
CA GLN A 111 -32.33 9.95 10.53
C GLN A 111 -31.91 9.31 11.87
N LEU A 112 -30.79 8.59 11.90
CA LEU A 112 -30.26 7.94 13.11
C LEU A 112 -29.09 8.68 13.75
N GLY A 113 -28.59 9.77 13.13
CA GLY A 113 -27.48 10.57 13.65
C GLY A 113 -26.13 9.85 13.65
N LYS A 114 -25.94 8.84 12.80
CA LYS A 114 -24.71 8.06 12.72
C LYS A 114 -23.95 8.37 11.42
N GLN A 115 -22.61 8.41 11.50
CA GLN A 115 -21.75 8.60 10.35
C GLN A 115 -20.78 7.43 10.22
N MET A 116 -20.55 7.00 8.96
CA MET A 116 -19.51 6.02 8.65
C MET A 116 -18.25 6.75 8.20
N ASN A 117 -17.11 6.35 8.78
CA ASN A 117 -15.80 6.86 8.40
C ASN A 117 -14.93 5.72 7.91
N TYR A 118 -14.23 5.96 6.80
CA TYR A 118 -13.26 5.03 6.26
C TYR A 118 -12.00 5.79 5.84
N SER A 119 -10.84 5.26 6.22
CA SER A 119 -9.54 5.78 5.77
C SER A 119 -8.66 4.61 5.32
N SER A 120 -8.18 4.67 4.08
CA SER A 120 -7.30 3.64 3.53
C SER A 120 -5.85 3.89 3.95
N PRO A 121 -5.22 2.95 4.69
CA PRO A 121 -3.79 3.06 5.02
C PRO A 121 -2.91 3.06 3.77
N VAL A 122 -3.27 2.25 2.75
CA VAL A 122 -2.51 2.14 1.50
C VAL A 122 -2.55 3.46 0.73
N ARG A 123 -3.70 4.09 0.61
CA ARG A 123 -3.85 5.38 -0.06
C ARG A 123 -3.00 6.47 0.61
N ASN A 124 -3.01 6.51 1.93
CA ASN A 124 -2.22 7.48 2.69
C ASN A 124 -0.73 7.27 2.47
N TYR A 125 -0.27 6.02 2.41
CA TYR A 125 1.12 5.69 2.10
C TYR A 125 1.50 6.16 0.68
N VAL A 126 0.68 5.88 -0.33
CA VAL A 126 0.91 6.27 -1.73
C VAL A 126 0.97 7.79 -1.87
N LYS A 127 0.07 8.52 -1.24
CA LYS A 127 0.09 9.98 -1.22
C LYS A 127 1.38 10.54 -0.62
N GLY A 128 1.85 9.96 0.47
CA GLY A 128 3.10 10.35 1.11
C GLY A 128 4.30 10.17 0.19
N ARG A 129 4.35 9.08 -0.56
CA ARG A 129 5.41 8.82 -1.55
C ARG A 129 5.39 9.82 -2.70
N SER A 130 4.22 10.12 -3.24
CA SER A 130 4.07 11.09 -4.33
C SER A 130 4.60 12.46 -3.95
N LYS A 131 4.41 12.88 -2.71
CA LYS A 131 4.95 14.15 -2.21
C LYS A 131 6.46 14.14 -2.04
N ARG A 132 7.07 12.97 -1.82
CA ARG A 132 8.52 12.85 -1.64
C ARG A 132 9.29 12.82 -2.96
N VAL A 133 8.64 12.52 -4.05
CA VAL A 133 9.27 12.37 -5.38
C VAL A 133 9.33 13.71 -6.11
N THR A 134 8.60 14.69 -5.65
CA THR A 134 8.71 16.06 -6.18
C THR A 134 9.84 16.85 -5.46
#